data_68447d00564d2d6626ec006e647eb521
#
_entry.id   68447d00564d2d6626ec006e647eb521
#
_cell.length_a   1.000
_cell.length_b   1.000
_cell.length_c   1.000
_cell.angle_alpha   90.00
_cell.angle_beta   90.00
_cell.angle_gamma   90.00
#
_symmetry.space_group_name_H-M   'P 1'
#
loop_
_entity.id
_entity.type
_entity.pdbx_description
1 polymer ?
#
loop_
_entity_poly.entity_id
_entity_poly.type
_entity_poly.pdbx_seq_one_letter_code
_entity_poly.pdbx_strand_id
1 'polypeptide(L)'
;DENDPASYDFVFTDRIIEGLINAGCEPYFRLGVTIENEHMRKSYRIYPPKDFEKWARICEHVIRHYNEGWADGYRYGITYWEIWNEPDDCYVEESSAMWKGTPEDYFRLYSVAAKHLKGCFGDSIKVGGYGHCGVYEYAQDKDLCGIDHEDTYIYDFTISFMHGFFKYQKETNAPIDFFSWHVYDNCHKSTRKDFCNISEH
;
A
#
# COMPACT_ATOMS: atom_id res chain seq x y z
N ASP A 1 -17.96 -12.11 10.87
CA ASP A 1 -17.90 -11.22 12.03
C ASP A 1 -16.44 -10.86 12.30
N GLU A 2 -16.10 -9.56 12.22
CA GLU A 2 -14.71 -9.08 12.40
C GLU A 2 -14.15 -9.30 13.81
N ASN A 3 -15.02 -9.51 14.79
CA ASN A 3 -14.62 -9.75 16.18
C ASN A 3 -14.46 -11.24 16.50
N ASP A 4 -14.85 -12.13 15.59
CA ASP A 4 -14.75 -13.56 15.78
C ASP A 4 -13.44 -14.10 15.19
N PRO A 5 -12.51 -14.66 15.99
CA PRO A 5 -11.29 -15.28 15.51
C PRO A 5 -11.51 -16.33 14.41
N ALA A 6 -12.63 -17.07 14.47
CA ALA A 6 -12.95 -18.08 13.46
C ALA A 6 -13.25 -17.52 12.06
N SER A 7 -13.41 -16.19 11.95
CA SER A 7 -13.59 -15.50 10.68
C SER A 7 -12.27 -15.20 9.95
N TYR A 8 -11.12 -15.51 10.55
CA TYR A 8 -9.80 -15.25 10.01
C TYR A 8 -9.04 -16.54 9.72
N ASP A 9 -8.23 -16.53 8.67
CA ASP A 9 -7.29 -17.59 8.34
C ASP A 9 -5.88 -16.98 8.23
N PHE A 10 -5.06 -17.19 9.25
CA PHE A 10 -3.70 -16.68 9.33
C PHE A 10 -2.63 -17.70 8.89
N VAL A 11 -3.02 -18.96 8.64
CA VAL A 11 -2.07 -20.09 8.45
C VAL A 11 -0.96 -19.79 7.43
N PHE A 12 -1.30 -19.16 6.31
CA PHE A 12 -0.31 -18.84 5.27
C PHE A 12 0.56 -17.66 5.67
N THR A 13 -0.05 -16.59 6.16
CA THR A 13 0.64 -15.35 6.52
C THR A 13 1.55 -15.56 7.73
N ASP A 14 1.12 -16.36 8.70
CA ASP A 14 1.91 -16.74 9.88
C ASP A 14 3.25 -17.35 9.48
N ARG A 15 3.26 -18.28 8.56
CA ARG A 15 4.48 -18.92 8.09
C ARG A 15 5.46 -17.95 7.46
N ILE A 16 4.95 -16.95 6.73
CA ILE A 16 5.78 -15.92 6.11
C ILE A 16 6.38 -15.02 7.18
N ILE A 17 5.54 -14.51 8.08
CA ILE A 17 5.98 -13.60 9.14
C ILE A 17 6.96 -14.29 10.09
N GLU A 18 6.65 -15.51 10.51
CA GLU A 18 7.53 -16.33 11.35
C GLU A 18 8.89 -16.55 10.68
N GLY A 19 8.90 -16.82 9.36
CA GLY A 19 10.13 -16.95 8.58
C GLY A 19 10.96 -15.66 8.58
N LEU A 20 10.34 -14.49 8.42
CA LEU A 20 11.02 -13.20 8.46
C LEU A 20 11.62 -12.91 9.84
N ILE A 21 10.84 -13.12 10.91
CA ILE A 21 11.29 -12.94 12.30
C ILE A 21 12.46 -13.87 12.62
N ASN A 22 12.36 -15.14 12.25
CA ASN A 22 13.43 -16.13 12.46
C ASN A 22 14.71 -15.78 11.66
N ALA A 23 14.59 -15.09 10.55
CA ALA A 23 15.72 -14.56 9.77
C ALA A 23 16.32 -13.27 10.37
N GLY A 24 15.75 -12.75 11.45
CA GLY A 24 16.19 -11.51 12.08
C GLY A 24 15.73 -10.23 11.34
N CYS A 25 14.71 -10.35 10.47
CA CYS A 25 14.14 -9.22 9.76
C CYS A 25 12.99 -8.58 10.55
N GLU A 26 12.85 -7.26 10.47
CA GLU A 26 11.63 -6.58 10.88
C GLU A 26 10.62 -6.63 9.72
N PRO A 27 9.41 -7.19 9.93
CA PRO A 27 8.41 -7.20 8.89
C PRO A 27 7.88 -5.80 8.60
N TYR A 28 7.72 -5.50 7.30
CA TYR A 28 6.96 -4.37 6.80
C TYR A 28 5.66 -4.93 6.23
N PHE A 29 4.56 -4.74 6.95
CA PHE A 29 3.32 -5.46 6.69
C PHE A 29 2.34 -4.61 5.87
N ARG A 30 1.88 -5.13 4.75
CA ARG A 30 0.87 -4.49 3.92
C ARG A 30 -0.53 -5.00 4.27
N LEU A 31 -1.44 -4.09 4.58
CA LEU A 31 -2.85 -4.34 4.82
C LEU A 31 -3.63 -4.10 3.52
N GLY A 32 -4.35 -5.11 3.05
CA GLY A 32 -5.18 -5.01 1.85
C GLY A 32 -4.65 -5.83 0.67
N VAL A 33 -4.74 -5.24 -0.52
CA VAL A 33 -4.42 -5.93 -1.77
C VAL A 33 -2.93 -6.22 -1.92
N THR A 34 -2.62 -7.30 -2.62
CA THR A 34 -1.27 -7.71 -3.00
C THR A 34 -1.16 -7.86 -4.51
N ILE A 35 0.06 -7.90 -5.04
CA ILE A 35 0.34 -7.99 -6.47
C ILE A 35 -0.19 -9.28 -7.12
N GLU A 36 -0.44 -10.33 -6.33
CA GLU A 36 -0.99 -11.61 -6.83
C GLU A 36 -2.42 -11.48 -7.35
N ASN A 37 -3.07 -10.34 -7.07
CA ASN A 37 -4.38 -10.02 -7.62
C ASN A 37 -4.29 -9.37 -9.01
N GLU A 38 -3.08 -9.09 -9.49
CA GLU A 38 -2.84 -8.60 -10.85
C GLU A 38 -3.17 -9.66 -11.89
N HIS A 39 -3.62 -9.21 -13.07
CA HIS A 39 -3.90 -10.02 -14.26
C HIS A 39 -5.09 -10.99 -14.12
N MET A 40 -5.38 -11.66 -15.11
CA MET A 40 -6.40 -12.61 -15.53
C MET A 40 -7.16 -13.42 -14.45
N ARG A 41 -6.88 -13.26 -13.18
CA ARG A 41 -7.66 -13.84 -12.08
C ARG A 41 -8.66 -12.82 -11.56
N LYS A 42 -9.83 -13.29 -11.15
CA LYS A 42 -10.84 -12.43 -10.53
C LYS A 42 -10.26 -11.77 -9.28
N SER A 43 -9.96 -10.49 -9.39
CA SER A 43 -9.39 -9.69 -8.32
C SER A 43 -10.50 -9.25 -7.38
N TYR A 44 -10.93 -10.12 -6.48
CA TYR A 44 -12.03 -9.81 -5.54
C TYR A 44 -11.70 -8.69 -4.55
N ARG A 45 -10.43 -8.40 -4.36
CA ARG A 45 -9.93 -7.57 -3.26
C ARG A 45 -9.59 -6.15 -3.68
N ILE A 46 -9.77 -5.80 -4.94
CA ILE A 46 -9.45 -4.47 -5.48
C ILE A 46 -10.62 -3.50 -5.42
N TYR A 47 -11.82 -3.96 -5.08
CA TYR A 47 -12.98 -3.10 -4.91
C TYR A 47 -12.96 -2.43 -3.55
N PRO A 48 -13.45 -1.18 -3.46
CA PRO A 48 -13.64 -0.51 -2.18
C PRO A 48 -14.44 -1.39 -1.21
N PRO A 49 -14.00 -1.55 0.04
CA PRO A 49 -14.82 -2.16 1.07
C PRO A 49 -16.17 -1.46 1.18
N LYS A 50 -17.25 -2.20 1.40
CA LYS A 50 -18.59 -1.62 1.57
C LYS A 50 -18.71 -0.78 2.85
N ASP A 51 -17.90 -1.08 3.84
CA ASP A 51 -17.85 -0.44 5.15
C ASP A 51 -16.38 -0.24 5.52
N PHE A 52 -15.91 1.01 5.48
CA PHE A 52 -14.51 1.36 5.74
C PHE A 52 -14.15 1.22 7.22
N GLU A 53 -15.09 1.50 8.10
CA GLU A 53 -14.92 1.35 9.53
C GLU A 53 -14.77 -0.13 9.91
N LYS A 54 -15.57 -1.00 9.29
CA LYS A 54 -15.43 -2.46 9.46
C LYS A 54 -14.09 -2.95 8.93
N TRP A 55 -13.66 -2.45 7.77
CA TRP A 55 -12.35 -2.80 7.21
C TRP A 55 -11.21 -2.35 8.13
N ALA A 56 -11.30 -1.17 8.73
CA ALA A 56 -10.34 -0.69 9.71
C ALA A 56 -10.28 -1.60 10.96
N ARG A 57 -11.42 -2.09 11.47
CA ARG A 57 -11.46 -3.06 12.56
C ARG A 57 -10.86 -4.41 12.18
N ILE A 58 -11.04 -4.87 10.93
CA ILE A 58 -10.36 -6.07 10.44
C ILE A 58 -8.83 -5.86 10.45
N CYS A 59 -8.35 -4.72 9.98
CA CYS A 59 -6.93 -4.38 10.04
C CYS A 59 -6.41 -4.32 11.49
N GLU A 60 -7.19 -3.76 12.41
CA GLU A 60 -6.88 -3.78 13.84
C GLU A 60 -6.66 -5.20 14.35
N HIS A 61 -7.56 -6.14 14.03
CA HIS A 61 -7.44 -7.53 14.49
C HIS A 61 -6.24 -8.25 13.86
N VAL A 62 -5.86 -7.92 12.62
CA VAL A 62 -4.61 -8.41 12.04
C VAL A 62 -3.40 -7.91 12.84
N ILE A 63 -3.38 -6.64 13.22
CA ILE A 63 -2.30 -6.09 14.05
C ILE A 63 -2.28 -6.73 15.43
N ARG A 64 -3.45 -6.90 16.09
CA ARG A 64 -3.56 -7.58 17.38
C ARG A 64 -3.09 -9.02 17.31
N HIS A 65 -3.33 -9.72 16.21
CA HIS A 65 -2.85 -11.09 16.02
C HIS A 65 -1.32 -11.14 16.10
N TYR A 66 -0.60 -10.26 15.39
CA TYR A 66 0.85 -10.29 15.37
C TYR A 66 1.52 -9.57 16.56
N ASN A 67 0.84 -8.63 17.20
CA ASN A 67 1.45 -7.80 18.23
C ASN A 67 0.91 -8.05 19.64
N GLU A 68 -0.31 -8.57 19.79
CA GLU A 68 -0.97 -8.74 21.10
C GLU A 68 -1.40 -10.17 21.39
N GLY A 69 -1.24 -11.10 20.43
CA GLY A 69 -1.56 -12.52 20.59
C GLY A 69 -3.05 -12.84 20.40
N TRP A 70 -3.83 -11.96 19.77
CA TRP A 70 -5.22 -12.23 19.45
C TRP A 70 -5.37 -13.42 18.51
N ALA A 71 -6.43 -14.25 18.67
CA ALA A 71 -6.69 -15.43 17.84
C ALA A 71 -5.51 -16.43 17.82
N ASP A 72 -4.96 -16.76 18.98
CA ASP A 72 -3.77 -17.61 19.16
C ASP A 72 -2.53 -17.11 18.40
N GLY A 73 -2.43 -15.80 18.22
CA GLY A 73 -1.36 -15.15 17.48
C GLY A 73 -0.09 -14.89 18.28
N TYR A 74 0.64 -13.88 17.88
CA TYR A 74 2.03 -13.62 18.30
C TYR A 74 2.18 -12.29 19.05
N ARG A 75 3.39 -12.02 19.54
CA ARG A 75 3.78 -10.76 20.19
C ARG A 75 5.10 -10.27 19.60
N TYR A 76 5.12 -10.14 18.26
CA TYR A 76 6.33 -9.76 17.54
C TYR A 76 6.65 -8.28 17.63
N GLY A 77 5.66 -7.43 17.88
CA GLY A 77 5.86 -5.99 17.94
C GLY A 77 6.18 -5.37 16.59
N ILE A 78 5.53 -5.82 15.53
CA ILE A 78 5.72 -5.29 14.18
C ILE A 78 5.37 -3.80 14.17
N THR A 79 6.30 -2.98 13.68
CA THR A 79 6.19 -1.51 13.73
C THR A 79 5.46 -0.95 12.51
N TYR A 80 5.77 -1.41 11.28
CA TYR A 80 5.36 -0.76 10.04
C TYR A 80 4.17 -1.44 9.38
N TRP A 81 3.09 -0.66 9.18
CA TRP A 81 1.82 -1.12 8.61
C TRP A 81 1.41 -0.22 7.46
N GLU A 82 1.49 -0.75 6.26
CA GLU A 82 1.16 -0.06 5.03
C GLU A 82 -0.30 -0.30 4.65
N ILE A 83 -1.03 0.77 4.33
CA ILE A 83 -2.43 0.68 3.91
C ILE A 83 -2.52 0.61 2.40
N TRP A 84 -2.88 -0.57 1.88
CA TRP A 84 -3.09 -0.88 0.47
C TRP A 84 -1.79 -1.01 -0.36
N ASN A 85 -1.95 -1.19 -1.69
CA ASN A 85 -0.88 -1.26 -2.67
C ASN A 85 -1.32 -0.60 -3.97
N GLU A 86 -0.57 0.35 -4.46
CA GLU A 86 -0.73 0.95 -5.79
C GLU A 86 -2.19 1.28 -6.18
N PRO A 87 -2.96 1.98 -5.33
CA PRO A 87 -4.34 2.35 -5.69
C PRO A 87 -4.39 3.32 -6.87
N ASP A 88 -3.25 3.91 -7.20
CA ASP A 88 -2.99 4.81 -8.32
C ASP A 88 -2.43 4.10 -9.55
N ASP A 89 -2.28 2.78 -9.52
CA ASP A 89 -1.92 1.98 -10.70
C ASP A 89 -3.09 1.96 -11.68
N CYS A 90 -3.04 2.85 -12.65
CA CYS A 90 -4.09 3.05 -13.63
C CYS A 90 -3.50 3.25 -15.02
N TYR A 91 -3.30 2.15 -15.72
CA TYR A 91 -2.92 2.20 -17.14
C TYR A 91 -4.07 2.67 -18.04
N VAL A 92 -5.30 2.39 -17.66
CA VAL A 92 -6.52 2.91 -18.28
C VAL A 92 -7.60 2.92 -17.19
N GLU A 93 -8.47 3.93 -17.18
CA GLU A 93 -9.52 4.13 -16.16
C GLU A 93 -10.35 2.88 -15.82
N GLU A 94 -10.51 1.97 -16.79
CA GLU A 94 -11.24 0.71 -16.62
C GLU A 94 -10.37 -0.49 -16.21
N SER A 95 -9.05 -0.34 -16.17
CA SER A 95 -8.11 -1.46 -16.02
C SER A 95 -7.23 -1.42 -14.78
N SER A 96 -7.53 -0.56 -13.79
CA SER A 96 -6.75 -0.57 -12.55
C SER A 96 -6.70 -1.98 -11.95
N ALA A 97 -5.50 -2.50 -11.82
CA ALA A 97 -5.27 -3.82 -11.26
C ALA A 97 -5.41 -3.82 -9.73
N MET A 98 -5.29 -2.67 -9.07
CA MET A 98 -5.15 -2.56 -7.62
C MET A 98 -6.28 -1.81 -6.91
N TRP A 99 -7.06 -1.00 -7.64
CA TRP A 99 -8.18 -0.24 -7.04
C TRP A 99 -9.29 0.03 -8.07
N LYS A 100 -10.53 -0.36 -7.76
CA LYS A 100 -11.72 -0.17 -8.60
C LYS A 100 -12.69 0.89 -8.05
N GLY A 101 -12.23 1.72 -7.15
CA GLY A 101 -12.95 2.90 -6.66
C GLY A 101 -12.39 4.19 -7.24
N THR A 102 -12.97 5.31 -6.84
CA THR A 102 -12.42 6.63 -7.14
C THR A 102 -11.18 6.91 -6.29
N PRO A 103 -10.33 7.88 -6.66
CA PRO A 103 -9.25 8.35 -5.79
C PRO A 103 -9.76 8.79 -4.42
N GLU A 104 -10.88 9.49 -4.36
CA GLU A 104 -11.50 9.98 -3.13
C GLU A 104 -11.97 8.85 -2.21
N ASP A 105 -12.47 7.74 -2.78
CA ASP A 105 -12.81 6.53 -2.01
C ASP A 105 -11.57 5.96 -1.32
N TYR A 106 -10.43 5.92 -2.02
CA TYR A 106 -9.19 5.47 -1.41
C TYR A 106 -8.69 6.45 -0.33
N PHE A 107 -8.73 7.76 -0.60
CA PHE A 107 -8.31 8.76 0.38
C PHE A 107 -9.11 8.66 1.67
N ARG A 108 -10.41 8.43 1.54
CA ARG A 108 -11.31 8.20 2.67
C ARG A 108 -11.01 6.88 3.38
N LEU A 109 -10.80 5.78 2.64
CA LEU A 109 -10.42 4.48 3.22
C LEU A 109 -9.17 4.62 4.09
N TYR A 110 -8.12 5.24 3.55
CA TYR A 110 -6.89 5.50 4.28
C TYR A 110 -7.13 6.32 5.54
N SER A 111 -7.85 7.44 5.41
CA SER A 111 -8.15 8.32 6.55
C SER A 111 -8.86 7.60 7.69
N VAL A 112 -9.89 6.81 7.36
CA VAL A 112 -10.66 6.03 8.34
C VAL A 112 -9.75 4.99 9.01
N ALA A 113 -9.01 4.22 8.23
CA ALA A 113 -8.15 3.18 8.75
C ALA A 113 -6.99 3.74 9.59
N ALA A 114 -6.28 4.74 9.10
CA ALA A 114 -5.15 5.32 9.81
C ALA A 114 -5.55 5.94 11.15
N LYS A 115 -6.67 6.66 11.20
CA LYS A 115 -7.20 7.23 12.44
C LYS A 115 -7.60 6.15 13.43
N HIS A 116 -8.29 5.11 12.95
CA HIS A 116 -8.70 3.99 13.79
C HIS A 116 -7.49 3.28 14.38
N LEU A 117 -6.53 2.90 13.56
CA LEU A 117 -5.34 2.16 13.96
C LEU A 117 -4.45 2.97 14.92
N LYS A 118 -4.23 4.25 14.63
CA LYS A 118 -3.49 5.12 15.56
C LYS A 118 -4.27 5.40 16.84
N GLY A 119 -5.60 5.39 16.80
CA GLY A 119 -6.45 5.45 18.00
C GLY A 119 -6.30 4.21 18.89
N CYS A 120 -6.15 3.02 18.31
CA CYS A 120 -5.99 1.76 19.03
C CYS A 120 -4.58 1.55 19.59
N PHE A 121 -3.55 1.89 18.80
CA PHE A 121 -2.17 1.48 19.06
C PHE A 121 -1.20 2.65 19.35
N GLY A 122 -1.63 3.89 19.13
CA GLY A 122 -0.79 5.06 19.37
C GLY A 122 0.52 5.01 18.58
N ASP A 123 1.62 5.29 19.29
CA ASP A 123 2.97 5.30 18.72
C ASP A 123 3.67 3.95 18.70
N SER A 124 3.01 2.89 19.20
CA SER A 124 3.55 1.53 19.13
C SER A 124 3.61 0.99 17.70
N ILE A 125 2.87 1.62 16.79
CA ILE A 125 2.91 1.30 15.36
C ILE A 125 3.12 2.56 14.53
N LYS A 126 3.63 2.36 13.31
CA LYS A 126 3.72 3.37 12.25
C LYS A 126 2.76 2.98 11.13
N VAL A 127 1.88 3.89 10.78
CA VAL A 127 0.88 3.68 9.71
C VAL A 127 1.20 4.61 8.56
N GLY A 128 1.23 4.07 7.36
CA GLY A 128 1.53 4.85 6.17
C GLY A 128 1.13 4.13 4.90
N GLY A 129 1.75 4.50 3.86
CA GLY A 129 1.51 3.89 2.56
C GLY A 129 1.56 4.94 1.48
N TYR A 130 1.07 4.63 0.40
CA TYR A 130 0.24 3.47 -0.03
C TYR A 130 0.95 2.53 -1.04
N GLY A 131 2.27 2.51 -1.06
CA GLY A 131 2.99 1.83 -2.13
C GLY A 131 2.66 2.48 -3.48
N HIS A 132 2.87 3.79 -3.59
CA HIS A 132 2.66 4.57 -4.82
C HIS A 132 3.33 3.88 -6.00
N CYS A 133 2.67 3.73 -7.14
CA CYS A 133 3.15 2.89 -8.23
C CYS A 133 4.41 3.43 -8.94
N GLY A 134 4.76 4.70 -8.75
CA GLY A 134 6.04 5.25 -9.17
C GLY A 134 6.12 6.75 -8.99
N VAL A 135 7.14 7.22 -8.27
CA VAL A 135 7.55 8.63 -8.28
C VAL A 135 8.58 8.76 -9.39
N TYR A 136 8.11 9.01 -10.58
CA TYR A 136 8.99 9.41 -11.66
C TYR A 136 8.96 10.92 -11.71
N GLU A 137 10.01 11.54 -11.19
CA GLU A 137 10.19 12.95 -11.43
C GLU A 137 10.29 13.15 -12.94
N TYR A 138 9.43 13.99 -13.47
CA TYR A 138 9.63 14.47 -14.82
C TYR A 138 10.98 15.18 -14.86
N ALA A 139 12.00 14.48 -15.26
CA ALA A 139 13.13 15.13 -15.84
C ALA A 139 12.56 15.98 -16.97
N GLN A 140 12.73 17.30 -16.89
CA GLN A 140 12.35 18.21 -17.97
C GLN A 140 13.04 17.83 -19.29
N ASP A 141 13.92 16.87 -19.22
CA ASP A 141 14.69 16.27 -20.30
C ASP A 141 14.05 14.93 -20.70
N LYS A 142 13.03 15.04 -21.56
CA LYS A 142 12.27 13.90 -22.12
C LYS A 142 13.15 12.85 -22.81
N ASP A 143 14.39 13.18 -23.13
CA ASP A 143 15.34 12.30 -23.80
C ASP A 143 16.03 11.31 -22.85
N LEU A 144 16.01 11.56 -21.53
CA LEU A 144 16.66 10.68 -20.55
C LEU A 144 15.83 9.46 -20.16
N CYS A 145 14.50 9.55 -20.19
CA CYS A 145 13.63 8.46 -19.74
C CYS A 145 13.21 7.50 -20.85
N GLY A 146 13.41 7.85 -22.13
CA GLY A 146 12.98 7.01 -23.25
C GLY A 146 11.49 6.67 -23.27
N ILE A 147 10.68 7.49 -22.59
CA ILE A 147 9.25 7.32 -22.46
C ILE A 147 8.59 7.94 -23.69
N ASP A 148 7.86 7.12 -24.43
CA ASP A 148 7.05 7.60 -25.55
C ASP A 148 5.95 8.54 -25.04
N HIS A 149 5.65 9.58 -25.80
CA HIS A 149 4.69 10.64 -25.44
C HIS A 149 3.26 10.17 -25.16
N GLU A 150 2.94 8.91 -25.48
CA GLU A 150 1.63 8.33 -25.22
C GLU A 150 1.43 7.95 -23.74
N ASP A 151 2.51 7.83 -22.95
CA ASP A 151 2.46 7.42 -21.54
C ASP A 151 2.34 8.61 -20.55
N THR A 152 2.29 9.85 -21.03
CA THR A 152 2.23 11.04 -20.15
C THR A 152 0.98 11.07 -19.27
N TYR A 153 -0.13 10.49 -19.74
CA TYR A 153 -1.38 10.44 -19.01
C TYR A 153 -1.27 9.66 -17.69
N ILE A 154 -0.54 8.56 -17.68
CA ILE A 154 -0.34 7.71 -16.48
C ILE A 154 0.39 8.50 -15.39
N TYR A 155 1.44 9.21 -15.77
CA TYR A 155 2.22 10.01 -14.82
C TYR A 155 1.42 11.19 -14.26
N ASP A 156 0.66 11.89 -15.10
CA ASP A 156 -0.20 12.98 -14.66
C ASP A 156 -1.26 12.48 -13.67
N PHE A 157 -1.82 11.30 -13.89
CA PHE A 157 -2.77 10.68 -12.98
C PHE A 157 -2.10 10.32 -11.65
N THR A 158 -0.97 9.63 -11.63
CA THR A 158 -0.31 9.19 -10.41
C THR A 158 0.16 10.36 -9.56
N ILE A 159 0.69 11.41 -10.18
CA ILE A 159 1.08 12.65 -9.49
C ILE A 159 -0.15 13.37 -8.94
N SER A 160 -1.20 13.49 -9.73
CA SER A 160 -2.47 14.10 -9.31
C SER A 160 -3.09 13.33 -8.14
N PHE A 161 -3.07 12.01 -8.19
CA PHE A 161 -3.52 11.13 -7.12
C PHE A 161 -2.72 11.38 -5.83
N MET A 162 -1.41 11.40 -5.93
CA MET A 162 -0.53 11.64 -4.78
C MET A 162 -0.80 13.01 -4.14
N HIS A 163 -0.91 14.07 -4.94
CA HIS A 163 -1.23 15.41 -4.43
C HIS A 163 -2.62 15.44 -3.78
N GLY A 164 -3.61 14.81 -4.40
CA GLY A 164 -4.96 14.67 -3.87
C GLY A 164 -4.98 13.92 -2.54
N PHE A 165 -4.22 12.83 -2.45
CA PHE A 165 -4.05 12.05 -1.23
C PHE A 165 -3.52 12.91 -0.08
N PHE A 166 -2.37 13.55 -0.26
CA PHE A 166 -1.78 14.37 0.82
C PHE A 166 -2.68 15.54 1.22
N LYS A 167 -3.32 16.18 0.24
CA LYS A 167 -4.28 17.26 0.51
C LYS A 167 -5.43 16.75 1.38
N TYR A 168 -6.06 15.64 1.00
CA TYR A 168 -7.19 15.05 1.73
C TYR A 168 -6.79 14.64 3.15
N GLN A 169 -5.64 13.97 3.32
CA GLN A 169 -5.18 13.56 4.65
C GLN A 169 -4.89 14.76 5.55
N LYS A 170 -4.31 15.82 5.00
CA LYS A 170 -4.09 17.07 5.73
C LYS A 170 -5.41 17.74 6.15
N GLU A 171 -6.37 17.85 5.25
CA GLU A 171 -7.69 18.46 5.52
C GLU A 171 -8.48 17.65 6.56
N THR A 172 -8.35 16.35 6.56
CA THR A 172 -9.03 15.45 7.51
C THR A 172 -8.23 15.17 8.78
N ASN A 173 -7.01 15.70 8.93
CA ASN A 173 -6.09 15.39 10.02
C ASN A 173 -5.85 13.88 10.19
N ALA A 174 -5.72 13.16 9.09
CA ALA A 174 -5.36 11.75 9.14
C ALA A 174 -3.83 11.58 9.31
N PRO A 175 -3.39 10.67 10.20
CA PRO A 175 -1.98 10.45 10.42
C PRO A 175 -1.33 9.76 9.21
N ILE A 176 -0.11 10.19 8.88
CA ILE A 176 0.79 9.55 7.92
C ILE A 176 2.16 9.51 8.60
N ASP A 177 2.58 8.35 9.08
CA ASP A 177 3.88 8.20 9.73
C ASP A 177 5.01 8.01 8.71
N PHE A 178 4.71 7.47 7.53
CA PHE A 178 5.63 7.31 6.40
C PHE A 178 4.87 7.31 5.07
N PHE A 179 5.59 7.58 4.00
CA PHE A 179 5.11 7.43 2.63
C PHE A 179 5.99 6.42 1.90
N SER A 180 5.37 5.53 1.14
CA SER A 180 6.05 4.46 0.41
C SER A 180 5.76 4.55 -1.08
N TRP A 181 6.73 4.18 -1.89
CA TRP A 181 6.61 4.13 -3.33
C TRP A 181 7.43 2.99 -3.93
N HIS A 182 7.10 2.60 -5.14
CA HIS A 182 7.83 1.59 -5.89
C HIS A 182 8.65 2.24 -6.98
N VAL A 183 9.87 1.76 -7.17
CA VAL A 183 10.75 2.14 -8.27
C VAL A 183 11.31 0.86 -8.86
N TYR A 184 11.15 0.71 -10.16
CA TYR A 184 11.73 -0.40 -10.91
C TYR A 184 12.80 0.14 -11.85
N ASP A 185 13.96 -0.49 -11.84
CA ASP A 185 14.94 -0.28 -12.90
C ASP A 185 14.38 -0.87 -14.20
N ASN A 186 14.35 -0.07 -15.25
CA ASN A 186 13.74 -0.43 -16.51
C ASN A 186 14.70 -1.35 -17.29
N CYS A 187 14.73 -2.64 -16.93
CA CYS A 187 15.62 -3.67 -17.46
C CYS A 187 15.56 -3.84 -18.99
N HIS A 188 14.58 -3.25 -19.67
CA HIS A 188 14.39 -3.40 -21.11
C HIS A 188 15.34 -2.55 -21.96
N LYS A 189 16.03 -1.59 -21.37
CA LYS A 189 17.02 -0.75 -22.06
C LYS A 189 18.32 -0.64 -21.26
N SER A 190 18.67 -1.70 -20.50
CA SER A 190 19.80 -1.66 -19.58
C SER A 190 21.11 -1.30 -20.27
N THR A 191 21.41 -0.04 -20.26
CA THR A 191 22.78 0.42 -20.28
C THR A 191 23.23 0.53 -18.82
N ARG A 192 24.51 0.36 -18.56
CA ARG A 192 25.11 0.42 -17.22
C ARG A 192 24.77 1.72 -16.44
N LYS A 193 24.15 2.69 -17.09
CA LYS A 193 23.64 3.94 -16.52
C LYS A 193 22.32 3.75 -15.78
N ASP A 194 21.51 2.75 -16.14
CA ASP A 194 20.16 2.56 -15.58
C ASP A 194 20.22 2.03 -14.15
N PHE A 195 21.24 1.26 -13.80
CA PHE A 195 21.50 0.81 -12.42
C PHE A 195 21.92 1.94 -11.46
N CYS A 196 22.37 3.06 -11.98
CA CYS A 196 22.81 4.20 -11.17
C CYS A 196 21.65 5.14 -10.84
N ASN A 197 20.54 5.07 -11.57
CA ASN A 197 19.43 6.02 -11.44
C ASN A 197 18.61 5.78 -10.15
N ILE A 198 18.60 4.55 -9.61
CA ILE A 198 17.92 4.27 -8.34
C ILE A 198 18.53 5.05 -7.17
N SER A 199 19.82 5.40 -7.26
CA SER A 199 20.49 6.17 -6.21
C SER A 199 20.30 7.69 -6.36
N GLU A 200 19.69 8.17 -7.44
CA GLU A 200 19.46 9.58 -7.70
C GLU A 200 18.00 10.01 -7.40
N HIS A 201 17.15 9.05 -7.05
CA HIS A 201 15.77 9.23 -6.63
C HIS A 201 15.65 9.09 -5.10
#